data_d9aa0e32b2c08e190dea2073c0962502
#
_entry.id   d9aa0e32b2c08e190dea2073c0962502
#
_cell.length_a   1.000
_cell.length_b   1.000
_cell.length_c   1.000
_cell.angle_alpha   90.00
_cell.angle_beta   90.00
_cell.angle_gamma   90.00
#
_symmetry.space_group_name_H-M   'P 1'
#
loop_
_entity.id
_entity.type
_entity.pdbx_description
1 polymer ?
#
loop_
_entity_poly.entity_id
_entity_poly.type
_entity_poly.pdbx_seq_one_letter_code
_entity_poly.pdbx_strand_id
1 'polypeptide(L)'
;MLENFITIKDNNYTAEIVEKKSKFIANLFYVENIEQVEEKIKQVKRQYFDARHNCVAYRIVENDSVIEKFSDDGEPSGTAGAPMLSILQKNTLCNVLVIVTRYFGGIL
;
A
#
# COMPACT_ATOMS: atom_id res chain seq x y z
N MET A 1 4.00 2.00 24.77
CA MET A 1 4.02 0.63 24.32
C MET A 1 2.95 0.35 23.30
N LEU A 2 3.29 -0.07 22.15
CA LEU A 2 2.35 -0.27 21.08
C LEU A 2 1.98 -1.75 20.99
N GLU A 3 1.25 -2.22 21.98
CA GLU A 3 0.88 -3.62 22.02
C GLU A 3 -0.48 -3.89 21.41
N ASN A 4 -1.30 -2.83 21.33
CA ASN A 4 -2.68 -3.05 20.90
C ASN A 4 -2.86 -2.58 19.47
N PHE A 5 -2.35 -3.32 18.53
CA PHE A 5 -2.61 -3.03 17.13
C PHE A 5 -3.01 -4.32 16.42
N ILE A 6 -3.60 -4.15 15.27
CA ILE A 6 -4.05 -5.26 14.45
C ILE A 6 -3.12 -5.38 13.26
N THR A 7 -2.82 -6.58 12.85
CA THR A 7 -2.00 -6.80 11.67
C THR A 7 -2.56 -7.99 10.90
N ILE A 8 -2.03 -8.22 9.69
CA ILE A 8 -2.50 -9.31 8.85
C ILE A 8 -1.65 -10.59 9.00
N LYS A 9 -0.69 -10.60 9.95
CA LYS A 9 0.00 -11.83 10.35
C LYS A 9 0.61 -12.59 9.21
N ASP A 10 1.64 -12.10 8.60
CA ASP A 10 2.39 -12.83 7.57
C ASP A 10 1.60 -13.18 6.33
N ASN A 11 0.42 -12.67 6.18
CA ASN A 11 -0.37 -12.96 5.00
C ASN A 11 -0.23 -11.86 3.96
N ASN A 12 -0.37 -12.27 2.71
CA ASN A 12 -0.41 -11.32 1.62
C ASN A 12 -1.78 -11.47 0.98
N TYR A 13 -2.38 -10.35 0.65
CA TYR A 13 -3.70 -10.34 0.04
C TYR A 13 -3.67 -9.52 -1.24
N THR A 14 -4.39 -9.99 -2.24
CA THR A 14 -4.50 -9.27 -3.50
C THR A 14 -5.97 -9.17 -3.87
N ALA A 15 -6.38 -7.98 -4.29
CA ALA A 15 -7.74 -7.76 -4.76
C ALA A 15 -7.67 -6.92 -6.03
N GLU A 16 -8.61 -7.16 -6.93
CA GLU A 16 -8.65 -6.41 -8.17
C GLU A 16 -10.02 -5.80 -8.32
N ILE A 17 -10.08 -4.54 -8.69
CA ILE A 17 -11.32 -3.82 -8.90
C ILE A 17 -11.24 -3.14 -10.25
N VAL A 18 -12.27 -3.33 -11.06
CA VAL A 18 -12.37 -2.64 -12.35
C VAL A 18 -13.53 -1.69 -12.25
N GLU A 19 -13.29 -0.41 -12.50
CA GLU A 19 -14.34 0.57 -12.47
C GLU A 19 -14.19 1.49 -13.65
N LYS A 20 -15.22 1.57 -14.48
CA LYS A 20 -15.20 2.36 -15.71
C LYS A 20 -14.03 1.90 -16.57
N LYS A 21 -13.08 2.77 -16.82
CA LYS A 21 -11.95 2.40 -17.67
C LYS A 21 -10.67 2.24 -16.91
N SER A 22 -10.75 2.04 -15.60
CA SER A 22 -9.55 1.86 -14.77
C SER A 22 -9.59 0.52 -14.09
N LYS A 23 -8.42 -0.07 -13.93
CA LYS A 23 -8.26 -1.30 -13.18
C LYS A 23 -7.32 -1.00 -12.01
N PHE A 24 -7.74 -1.40 -10.82
CA PHE A 24 -6.95 -1.21 -9.60
C PHE A 24 -6.60 -2.57 -9.04
N ILE A 25 -5.34 -2.79 -8.75
CA ILE A 25 -4.89 -4.02 -8.10
C ILE A 25 -4.31 -3.61 -6.76
N ALA A 26 -4.92 -4.06 -5.69
CA ALA A 26 -4.45 -3.76 -4.34
C ALA A 26 -3.71 -4.96 -3.80
N ASN A 27 -2.50 -4.73 -3.33
CA ASN A 27 -1.70 -5.75 -2.67
C ASN A 27 -1.43 -5.31 -1.24
N LEU A 28 -1.72 -6.19 -0.28
CA LEU A 28 -1.45 -5.95 1.12
C LEU A 28 -0.39 -6.94 1.55
N PHE A 29 0.65 -6.45 2.20
CA PHE A 29 1.73 -7.29 2.68
C PHE A 29 1.95 -7.08 4.17
N TYR A 30 2.28 -8.14 4.87
CA TYR A 30 2.76 -8.03 6.22
C TYR A 30 4.23 -7.63 6.12
N VAL A 31 4.64 -6.57 6.80
CA VAL A 31 6.01 -6.09 6.79
C VAL A 31 6.42 -5.71 8.21
N GLU A 32 7.68 -5.93 8.54
CA GLU A 32 8.16 -5.64 9.87
C GLU A 32 9.19 -4.52 9.93
N ASN A 33 9.72 -4.11 8.80
CA ASN A 33 10.74 -3.07 8.77
C ASN A 33 10.77 -2.40 7.41
N ILE A 34 11.54 -1.31 7.32
CA ILE A 34 11.61 -0.51 6.10
C ILE A 34 12.24 -1.30 4.95
N GLU A 35 13.21 -2.15 5.25
CA GLU A 35 13.83 -2.94 4.21
C GLU A 35 12.82 -3.85 3.52
N GLN A 36 11.94 -4.45 4.29
CA GLN A 36 10.89 -5.29 3.72
C GLN A 36 9.91 -4.48 2.90
N VAL A 37 9.59 -3.26 3.36
CA VAL A 37 8.71 -2.37 2.60
C VAL A 37 9.32 -2.08 1.23
N GLU A 38 10.59 -1.70 1.20
CA GLU A 38 11.26 -1.35 -0.05
C GLU A 38 11.36 -2.55 -0.99
N GLU A 39 11.59 -3.72 -0.43
CA GLU A 39 11.69 -4.93 -1.21
C GLU A 39 10.35 -5.25 -1.87
N LYS A 40 9.25 -5.13 -1.11
CA LYS A 40 7.91 -5.41 -1.65
C LYS A 40 7.52 -4.39 -2.71
N ILE A 41 7.87 -3.12 -2.50
CA ILE A 41 7.59 -2.09 -3.49
C ILE A 41 8.32 -2.41 -4.80
N LYS A 42 9.58 -2.80 -4.73
CA LYS A 42 10.33 -3.17 -5.92
C LYS A 42 9.70 -4.37 -6.61
N GLN A 43 9.28 -5.35 -5.83
CA GLN A 43 8.67 -6.55 -6.37
C GLN A 43 7.38 -6.22 -7.12
N VAL A 44 6.53 -5.39 -6.55
CA VAL A 44 5.26 -5.00 -7.18
C VAL A 44 5.52 -4.17 -8.43
N LYS A 45 6.46 -3.23 -8.37
CA LYS A 45 6.78 -2.42 -9.53
C LYS A 45 7.35 -3.26 -10.67
N ARG A 46 8.08 -4.31 -10.34
CA ARG A 46 8.61 -5.21 -11.37
C ARG A 46 7.48 -6.07 -11.95
N GLN A 47 6.58 -6.53 -11.11
CA GLN A 47 5.48 -7.36 -11.56
C GLN A 47 4.51 -6.59 -12.45
N TYR A 48 4.25 -5.33 -12.12
CA TYR A 48 3.33 -4.47 -12.87
C TYR A 48 4.11 -3.31 -13.50
N PHE A 49 5.15 -3.65 -14.26
CA PHE A 49 6.07 -2.64 -14.77
C PHE A 49 5.44 -1.65 -15.74
N ASP A 50 4.34 -2.04 -16.36
CA ASP A 50 3.65 -1.17 -17.31
C ASP A 50 2.50 -0.39 -16.68
N ALA A 51 2.36 -0.44 -15.35
CA ALA A 51 1.30 0.29 -14.70
C ALA A 51 1.61 1.78 -14.66
N ARG A 52 0.54 2.60 -14.61
CA ARG A 52 0.71 4.03 -14.59
C ARG A 52 1.19 4.52 -13.24
N HIS A 53 0.62 4.00 -12.18
CA HIS A 53 0.96 4.42 -10.81
C HIS A 53 0.92 3.25 -9.86
N ASN A 54 1.79 3.27 -8.86
CA ASN A 54 1.77 2.31 -7.76
C ASN A 54 1.75 3.14 -6.47
N CYS A 55 0.57 3.44 -5.98
CA CYS A 55 0.41 4.25 -4.77
C CYS A 55 0.65 3.39 -3.54
N VAL A 56 1.28 3.97 -2.53
CA VAL A 56 1.78 3.21 -1.39
C VAL A 56 1.35 3.85 -0.08
N ALA A 57 1.04 3.04 0.91
CA ALA A 57 0.88 3.50 2.28
C ALA A 57 1.33 2.38 3.21
N TYR A 58 2.00 2.73 4.31
CA TYR A 58 2.39 1.72 5.27
C TYR A 58 2.48 2.28 6.68
N ARG A 59 2.36 1.41 7.65
CA ARG A 59 2.58 1.69 9.06
C ARG A 59 3.35 0.53 9.66
N ILE A 60 4.45 0.83 10.33
CA ILE A 60 5.31 -0.18 10.96
C ILE A 60 5.59 0.23 12.39
N VAL A 61 5.54 -0.73 13.30
CA VAL A 61 5.94 -0.48 14.68
C VAL A 61 7.44 -0.74 14.80
N GLU A 62 8.16 0.25 15.29
CA GLU A 62 9.58 0.12 15.50
C GLU A 62 9.96 0.87 16.78
N ASN A 63 10.55 0.20 17.73
CA ASN A 63 10.99 0.79 18.99
C ASN A 63 9.87 1.57 19.69
N ASP A 64 8.71 0.95 19.81
CA ASP A 64 7.53 1.53 20.46
C ASP A 64 7.01 2.79 19.76
N SER A 65 7.40 3.01 18.52
CA SER A 65 6.90 4.11 17.72
C SER A 65 6.30 3.58 16.44
N VAL A 66 5.40 4.34 15.84
CA VAL A 66 4.84 3.98 14.56
C VAL A 66 5.53 4.82 13.49
N ILE A 67 6.10 4.16 12.50
CA ILE A 67 6.66 4.82 11.33
C ILE A 67 5.61 4.65 10.25
N GLU A 68 5.18 5.75 9.66
CA GLU A 68 4.16 5.68 8.61
C GLU A 68 4.46 6.64 7.48
N LYS A 69 4.16 6.24 6.28
CA LYS A 69 4.37 7.05 5.09
C LYS A 69 3.37 6.67 4.01
N PHE A 70 3.24 7.54 3.02
CA PHE A 70 2.46 7.25 1.85
C PHE A 70 3.10 7.92 0.64
N SER A 71 2.74 7.46 -0.55
CA SER A 71 3.18 8.06 -1.79
C SER A 71 2.05 7.94 -2.81
N ASP A 72 1.79 9.03 -3.54
CA ASP A 72 0.79 9.02 -4.60
C ASP A 72 1.42 8.61 -5.94
N ASP A 73 2.73 8.40 -5.98
CA ASP A 73 3.45 7.92 -7.17
C ASP A 73 3.06 8.65 -8.44
N GLY A 74 3.03 9.97 -8.37
CA GLY A 74 2.73 10.78 -9.55
C GLY A 74 1.27 11.09 -9.77
N GLU A 75 0.36 10.51 -9.01
CA GLU A 75 -1.05 10.92 -9.08
C GLU A 75 -1.21 12.25 -8.34
N PRO A 76 -2.32 12.96 -8.57
CA PRO A 76 -2.52 14.23 -7.87
C PRO A 76 -2.42 14.05 -6.36
N SER A 77 -1.76 15.00 -5.72
CA SER A 77 -1.48 14.92 -4.29
C SER A 77 -2.75 14.71 -3.47
N GLY A 78 -2.71 13.80 -2.54
CA GLY A 78 -3.82 13.56 -1.63
C GLY A 78 -4.93 12.69 -2.18
N THR A 79 -4.79 12.18 -3.41
CA THR A 79 -5.89 11.42 -4.03
C THR A 79 -5.81 9.93 -3.77
N ALA A 80 -4.68 9.40 -3.38
CA ALA A 80 -4.55 7.96 -3.18
C ALA A 80 -3.81 7.61 -1.91
N GLY A 81 -2.55 8.02 -1.78
CA GLY A 81 -1.73 7.59 -0.65
C GLY A 81 -2.26 8.01 0.70
N ALA A 82 -2.65 9.28 0.84
CA ALA A 82 -3.15 9.78 2.11
C ALA A 82 -4.45 9.08 2.54
N PRO A 83 -5.45 8.90 1.66
CA PRO A 83 -6.63 8.14 2.02
C PRO A 83 -6.32 6.70 2.42
N MET A 84 -5.37 6.06 1.74
CA MET A 84 -4.96 4.69 2.09
C MET A 84 -4.37 4.65 3.49
N LEU A 85 -3.48 5.60 3.79
CA LEU A 85 -2.87 5.67 5.11
C LEU A 85 -3.93 5.93 6.18
N SER A 86 -4.89 6.79 5.90
CA SER A 86 -5.97 7.10 6.82
C SER A 86 -6.76 5.85 7.20
N ILE A 87 -7.01 4.97 6.23
CA ILE A 87 -7.73 3.73 6.50
C ILE A 87 -6.92 2.85 7.45
N LEU A 88 -5.61 2.75 7.25
CA LEU A 88 -4.76 1.97 8.14
C LEU A 88 -4.80 2.55 9.55
N GLN A 89 -4.74 3.88 9.67
CA GLN A 89 -4.77 4.55 10.96
C GLN A 89 -6.11 4.32 11.68
N LYS A 90 -7.21 4.48 10.97
CA LYS A 90 -8.53 4.34 11.58
C LYS A 90 -8.79 2.94 12.07
N ASN A 91 -8.19 1.95 11.46
CA ASN A 91 -8.39 0.57 11.85
C ASN A 91 -7.27 0.05 12.72
N THR A 92 -6.39 0.92 13.19
CA THR A 92 -5.24 0.58 14.04
C THR A 92 -4.37 -0.53 13.43
N LEU A 93 -4.26 -0.55 12.11
CA LEU A 93 -3.44 -1.56 11.46
C LEU A 93 -1.99 -1.13 11.43
N CYS A 94 -1.10 -2.01 11.85
CA CYS A 94 0.33 -1.78 11.81
C CYS A 94 1.03 -3.00 11.23
N ASN A 95 2.26 -2.81 10.82
CA ASN A 95 3.06 -3.83 10.15
C ASN A 95 2.38 -4.28 8.86
N VAL A 96 1.80 -3.30 8.18
CA VAL A 96 1.08 -3.52 6.93
C VAL A 96 1.54 -2.52 5.89
N LEU A 97 1.76 -3.02 4.69
CA LEU A 97 2.05 -2.22 3.52
C LEU A 97 0.94 -2.45 2.51
N VAL A 98 0.36 -1.36 2.02
CA VAL A 98 -0.66 -1.43 0.96
C VAL A 98 -0.09 -0.79 -0.29
N ILE A 99 -0.18 -1.47 -1.41
CA ILE A 99 0.22 -0.91 -2.69
C ILE A 99 -0.96 -1.06 -3.63
N VAL A 100 -1.43 0.06 -4.18
CA VAL A 100 -2.51 0.04 -5.16
C VAL A 100 -1.92 0.40 -6.51
N THR A 101 -1.97 -0.56 -7.42
CA THR A 101 -1.47 -0.42 -8.79
C THR A 101 -2.64 -0.04 -9.68
N ARG A 102 -2.47 1.00 -10.48
CA ARG A 102 -3.55 1.50 -11.32
C ARG A 102 -3.20 1.44 -12.79
N TYR A 103 -4.10 0.86 -13.55
CA TYR A 103 -4.03 0.85 -15.01
C TYR A 103 -5.20 1.66 -15.54
N PHE A 104 -4.92 2.48 -16.55
CA PHE A 104 -5.99 3.19 -17.23
C PHE A 104 -6.40 2.32 -18.40
N GLY A 105 -7.47 1.61 -18.28
CA GLY A 105 -7.94 0.76 -19.34
C GLY A 105 -8.74 1.56 -20.34
N GLY A 106 -8.93 1.03 -21.48
CA GLY A 106 -9.74 1.63 -22.49
C GLY A 106 -9.22 2.90 -23.06
N ILE A 107 -7.96 3.13 -22.91
CA ILE A 107 -7.45 4.28 -23.43
C ILE A 107 -7.05 3.99 -24.73
N LEU A 108 -7.24 3.79 -25.48
CA LEU A 108 -6.67 3.54 -26.73
C LEU A 108 -7.53 3.95 -27.83
#